data_4d1f9b03185ea12e51d8a9cd53bbda37
#
_entry.id   4d1f9b03185ea12e51d8a9cd53bbda37
#
_cell.length_a   1.000
_cell.length_b   1.000
_cell.length_c   1.000
_cell.angle_alpha   90.00
_cell.angle_beta   90.00
_cell.angle_gamma   90.00
#
_symmetry.space_group_name_H-M   'P 1'
#
loop_
_entity.id
_entity.type
_entity.pdbx_description
1 polymer ?
#
loop_
_entity_poly.entity_id
_entity_poly.type
_entity_poly.pdbx_seq_one_letter_code
_entity_poly.pdbx_strand_id
1 'polypeptide(L)' 'MNKGSHEIIEYKISDSISLIYNKLEKRFYVYEIDFENGFDEYSFEINEPFDDMEFDGTLIRKSDFDELKKLILKSS' A
#
# COMPACT_ATOMS: atom_id res chain seq x y z
N MET A 1 2.74 3.54 -24.44
CA MET A 1 2.43 3.64 -23.83
C MET A 1 2.62 3.20 -22.65
N ASN A 2 2.74 3.26 -21.80
CA ASN A 2 2.95 2.78 -20.82
C ASN A 2 2.13 2.96 -19.91
N LYS A 3 1.39 2.44 -19.61
CA LYS A 3 0.44 2.50 -18.83
C LYS A 3 0.67 1.91 -17.57
N GLY A 4 1.76 1.38 -17.10
CA GLY A 4 1.97 0.65 -15.86
C GLY A 4 1.71 1.50 -14.64
N SER A 5 2.03 2.77 -14.69
CA SER A 5 1.88 3.62 -13.52
C SER A 5 0.42 3.83 -13.12
N HIS A 6 -0.51 3.58 -14.03
CA HIS A 6 -1.92 3.75 -13.72
C HIS A 6 -2.54 2.52 -13.08
N GLU A 7 -1.78 1.45 -12.99
CA GLU A 7 -2.29 0.21 -12.43
C GLU A 7 -2.03 0.08 -10.94
N ILE A 8 -1.20 0.95 -10.39
CA ILE A 8 -0.84 0.92 -8.98
C ILE A 8 -1.30 2.21 -8.34
N ILE A 9 -2.02 2.09 -7.23
CA ILE A 9 -2.44 3.24 -6.45
C ILE A 9 -1.79 3.12 -5.10
N GLU A 10 -1.10 4.18 -4.68
CA GLU A 10 -0.33 4.16 -3.45
C GLU A 10 -0.84 5.19 -2.46
N TYR A 11 -0.96 4.79 -1.19
CA TYR A 11 -1.24 5.70 -0.09
C TYR A 11 -0.09 5.58 0.89
N LYS A 12 0.68 6.65 1.05
CA LYS A 12 1.90 6.61 1.84
C LYS A 12 1.58 6.76 3.32
N ILE A 13 2.07 5.84 4.14
CA ILE A 13 1.86 5.87 5.59
C ILE A 13 3.04 6.57 6.27
N SER A 14 4.27 6.22 5.85
CA SER A 14 5.47 6.83 6.40
C SER A 14 6.51 6.84 5.30
N ASP A 15 7.73 7.29 5.63
CA ASP A 15 8.79 7.32 4.63
C ASP A 15 9.11 5.95 4.08
N SER A 16 8.87 4.91 4.86
CA SER A 16 9.27 3.56 4.46
C SER A 16 8.09 2.63 4.18
N ILE A 17 6.87 3.02 4.52
CA ILE A 17 5.72 2.11 4.43
C ILE A 17 4.57 2.76 3.67
N SER A 18 4.01 2.02 2.74
CA SER A 18 2.88 2.47 1.94
C SER A 18 1.85 1.36 1.80
N LEU A 19 0.61 1.75 1.57
CA LEU A 19 -0.43 0.82 1.18
C LEU A 19 -0.60 0.91 -0.32
N ILE A 20 -0.73 -0.25 -0.97
CA ILE A 20 -0.79 -0.30 -2.41
C ILE A 20 -1.98 -1.12 -2.86
N TYR A 21 -2.67 -0.64 -3.88
CA TYR A 21 -3.72 -1.40 -4.54
C TYR A 21 -3.29 -1.64 -5.99
N ASN A 22 -3.24 -2.89 -6.39
CA ASN A 22 -2.93 -3.25 -7.77
C ASN A 22 -4.24 -3.44 -8.51
N LYS A 23 -4.53 -2.57 -9.46
CA LYS A 23 -5.81 -2.57 -10.15
C LYS A 23 -5.98 -3.79 -11.06
N LEU A 24 -4.90 -4.27 -11.63
CA LEU A 24 -4.98 -5.44 -12.51
C LEU A 24 -5.30 -6.71 -11.72
N GLU A 25 -4.64 -6.88 -10.58
CA GLU A 25 -4.84 -8.06 -9.75
C GLU A 25 -6.02 -7.90 -8.81
N LYS A 26 -6.42 -6.66 -8.55
CA LYS A 26 -7.47 -6.33 -7.60
C LYS A 26 -7.08 -6.82 -6.21
N ARG A 27 -5.84 -6.56 -5.82
CA ARG A 27 -5.29 -6.99 -4.54
C ARG A 27 -4.62 -5.83 -3.84
N PHE A 28 -4.59 -5.93 -2.51
CA PHE A 28 -3.97 -4.93 -1.66
C PHE A 28 -2.66 -5.46 -1.11
N TYR A 29 -1.68 -4.57 -0.96
CA TYR A 29 -0.37 -4.92 -0.42
C TYR A 29 0.10 -3.86 0.55
N VAL A 30 0.92 -4.26 1.52
CA VAL A 30 1.73 -3.34 2.30
C VAL A 30 3.12 -3.37 1.69
N TYR A 31 3.65 -2.22 1.34
CA TYR A 31 4.95 -2.09 0.70
C TYR A 31 5.90 -1.39 1.67
N GLU A 32 7.08 -1.97 1.83
CA GLU A 32 8.07 -1.44 2.75
C GLU A 32 9.42 -1.31 2.08
N ILE A 33 10.13 -0.21 2.36
CA ILE A 33 11.50 -0.03 1.93
C ILE A 33 12.37 -0.05 3.17
N ASP A 34 13.38 -0.91 3.20
CA ASP A 34 14.29 -1.03 4.32
C ASP A 34 15.54 -0.21 4.02
N PHE A 35 15.55 1.04 4.49
CA PHE A 35 16.66 1.95 4.20
C PHE A 35 17.95 1.52 4.88
N GLU A 36 17.86 0.80 6.00
CA GLU A 36 19.04 0.44 6.75
C GLU A 36 19.80 -0.73 6.13
N ASN A 37 19.10 -1.54 5.36
CA ASN A 37 19.71 -2.71 4.75
C ASN A 37 19.82 -2.58 3.24
N GLY A 38 20.13 -1.39 2.76
CA GLY A 38 20.44 -1.20 1.34
C GLY A 38 19.22 -0.96 0.46
N PHE A 39 18.18 -0.41 1.06
CA PHE A 39 16.96 -0.09 0.31
C PHE A 39 16.26 -1.33 -0.24
N ASP A 40 16.33 -2.43 0.48
CA ASP A 40 15.56 -3.62 0.09
C ASP A 40 14.08 -3.31 0.16
N GLU A 41 13.33 -3.85 -0.79
CA GLU A 41 11.90 -3.61 -0.91
C GLU A 41 11.14 -4.89 -0.64
N TYR A 42 10.07 -4.77 0.11
CA TYR A 42 9.23 -5.92 0.46
C TYR A 42 7.78 -5.58 0.20
N SER A 43 7.01 -6.56 -0.24
CA SER A 43 5.56 -6.41 -0.41
C SER A 43 4.87 -7.59 0.23
N PHE A 44 3.79 -7.30 0.97
CA PHE A 44 3.02 -8.33 1.64
C PHE A 44 1.56 -8.19 1.25
N GLU A 45 0.97 -9.24 0.74
CA GLU A 45 -0.43 -9.20 0.36
C GLU A 45 -1.30 -9.18 1.60
N ILE A 46 -2.37 -8.36 1.58
CA ILE A 46 -3.32 -8.30 2.68
C ILE A 46 -4.72 -8.40 2.11
N ASN A 47 -5.63 -8.94 2.91
CA ASN A 47 -6.99 -9.21 2.45
C ASN A 47 -8.02 -8.52 3.34
N GLU A 48 -9.15 -8.21 2.76
CA GLU A 48 -10.27 -7.67 3.53
C GLU A 48 -10.92 -8.75 4.35
N PRO A 49 -11.51 -8.44 5.50
CA PRO A 49 -11.60 -7.08 6.06
C PRO A 49 -10.30 -6.64 6.70
N PHE A 50 -10.07 -5.33 6.68
CA PHE A 50 -8.84 -4.79 7.24
C PHE A 50 -9.05 -4.37 8.69
N ASP A 51 -8.08 -4.71 9.53
CA ASP A 51 -8.05 -4.25 10.91
C ASP A 51 -6.77 -3.48 11.11
N ASP A 52 -6.68 -2.73 12.20
CA ASP A 52 -5.43 -2.06 12.54
C ASP A 52 -4.33 -3.09 12.64
N MET A 53 -3.17 -2.76 12.13
CA MET A 53 -2.04 -3.67 12.18
C MET A 53 -0.76 -2.88 12.34
N GLU A 54 0.29 -3.55 12.79
CA GLU A 54 1.57 -2.91 12.99
C GLU A 54 2.61 -3.59 12.12
N PHE A 55 3.35 -2.76 11.35
CA PHE A 55 4.40 -3.27 10.51
C PHE A 55 5.67 -2.53 10.87
N ASP A 56 6.65 -3.25 11.40
CA ASP A 56 7.98 -2.70 11.66
C ASP A 56 7.89 -1.42 12.48
N GLY A 57 7.06 -1.43 13.50
CA GLY A 57 6.90 -0.29 14.39
C GLY A 57 5.96 0.79 13.89
N THR A 58 5.40 0.63 12.71
CA THR A 58 4.49 1.62 12.15
C THR A 58 3.06 1.08 12.26
N LEU A 59 2.20 1.86 12.86
CA LEU A 59 0.80 1.48 12.99
C LEU A 59 0.05 1.85 11.71
N ILE A 60 -0.59 0.88 11.10
CA ILE A 60 -1.45 1.09 9.95
C ILE A 60 -2.87 0.90 10.44
N ARG A 61 -3.67 1.94 10.33
CA ARG A 61 -5.03 1.91 10.86
C ARG A 61 -6.03 1.56 9.77
N LYS A 62 -7.16 1.06 10.20
CA LYS A 62 -8.25 0.78 9.27
C LYS A 62 -8.61 2.02 8.47
N SER A 63 -8.52 3.20 9.10
CA SER A 63 -8.82 4.45 8.39
C SER A 63 -7.83 4.72 7.26
N ASP A 64 -6.62 4.18 7.34
CA ASP A 64 -5.67 4.34 6.24
C ASP A 64 -6.13 3.59 5.01
N PHE A 65 -6.71 2.41 5.20
CA PHE A 65 -7.28 1.67 4.08
C PHE A 65 -8.48 2.40 3.48
N ASP A 66 -9.25 3.09 4.33
CA ASP A 66 -10.36 3.88 3.82
C ASP A 66 -9.87 5.01 2.93
N GLU A 67 -8.75 5.64 3.31
CA GLU A 67 -8.16 6.68 2.48
C GLU A 67 -7.67 6.12 1.16
N LEU A 68 -7.05 4.95 1.17
CA LEU A 68 -6.62 4.31 -0.05
C LEU A 68 -7.81 4.02 -0.94
N LYS A 69 -8.91 3.55 -0.37
CA LYS A 69 -10.10 3.24 -1.14
C LYS A 69 -10.68 4.50 -1.80
N LYS A 70 -10.58 5.65 -1.13
CA LYS A 70 -11.02 6.91 -1.74
C LYS A 70 -10.17 7.23 -2.96
N LEU A 71 -8.87 7.00 -2.87
CA LEU A 71 -8.00 7.23 -4.01
C LEU A 71 -8.34 6.30 -5.17
N ILE A 72 -8.69 5.06 -4.86
CA ILE A 72 -9.08 4.11 -5.88
C ILE A 72 -10.32 4.61 -6.62
N LEU A 73 -11.30 5.10 -5.87
CA LEU A 73 -12.51 5.62 -6.49
C LEU A 73 -12.24 6.84 -7.37
N LYS A 74 -11.31 7.69 -6.95
CA LYS A 74 -10.98 8.87 -7.73
C LYS A 74 -10.27 8.51 -9.02
N SER A 75 -9.57 7.40 -9.06
CA SER A 75 -8.78 7.02 -10.22
C SER A 75 -9.56 6.22 -11.24
N SER A 76 -10.76 5.87 -10.92
CA SER A 76 -11.56 5.04 -11.84
C SER A 76 -12.35 5.87 -12.84
#